data_5f730c2075dc1f73161bbf9f51579e5d
#
_entry.id   5f730c2075dc1f73161bbf9f51579e5d
#
_cell.length_a   1.000
_cell.length_b   1.000
_cell.length_c   1.000
_cell.angle_alpha   90.00
_cell.angle_beta   90.00
_cell.angle_gamma   90.00
#
_symmetry.space_group_name_H-M   'P 1'
#
loop_
_entity.id
_entity.type
_entity.pdbx_description
1 polymer ?
#
loop_
_entity_poly.entity_id
_entity_poly.type
_entity_poly.pdbx_seq_one_letter_code
_entity_poly.pdbx_strand_id
1 'polypeptide(L)'
;MTAIRCDVESFGTRLLVRVTGDLSVSSAPQVRMALMKCLVEQPDAVVLDLAGMGVSESAAASVFQAVSRQAAVWPGTPLLLAAPLPALSRLLGGGGHGRMAVFDSVEAAMSAPPGPRLPAVSDMMLPVSGAPRRARDVVAGACGRWSLEHLTGRAGLIADELVTNAVVHARTMLSLRLTLSGCHLLLAVRDGSAEVPRLPGPASTDPDAPRGLLLVDAMSARWGSHPTRDGKVVWATLPRS
;
A
#
# COMPACT_ATOMS: atom_id res chain seq x y z
N MET A 1 -27.87 -3.82 15.47
CA MET A 1 -26.63 -3.65 14.65
C MET A 1 -25.44 -3.70 15.59
N THR A 2 -24.58 -4.66 15.41
CA THR A 2 -23.36 -4.81 16.20
C THR A 2 -22.25 -3.94 15.62
N ALA A 3 -21.51 -3.21 16.47
CA ALA A 3 -20.41 -2.35 16.02
C ALA A 3 -19.35 -3.20 15.29
N ILE A 4 -18.85 -2.71 14.14
CA ILE A 4 -17.80 -3.37 13.38
C ILE A 4 -16.48 -3.34 14.15
N ARG A 5 -15.75 -4.45 14.14
CA ARG A 5 -14.41 -4.59 14.74
C ARG A 5 -13.47 -5.27 13.74
N CYS A 6 -12.21 -4.89 13.79
CA CYS A 6 -11.15 -5.50 12.99
C CYS A 6 -9.97 -5.81 13.93
N ASP A 7 -9.77 -7.08 14.21
CA ASP A 7 -8.67 -7.57 15.04
C ASP A 7 -7.59 -8.14 14.14
N VAL A 8 -6.34 -7.72 14.34
CA VAL A 8 -5.20 -8.06 13.47
C VAL A 8 -4.22 -8.94 14.22
N GLU A 9 -3.92 -10.10 13.64
CA GLU A 9 -2.93 -11.05 14.15
C GLU A 9 -1.87 -11.34 13.08
N SER A 10 -0.62 -11.51 13.52
CA SER A 10 0.50 -11.84 12.62
C SER A 10 0.78 -13.34 12.63
N PHE A 11 0.86 -13.93 11.45
CA PHE A 11 1.22 -15.33 11.24
C PHE A 11 2.38 -15.42 10.24
N GLY A 12 3.60 -15.42 10.75
CA GLY A 12 4.80 -15.37 9.91
C GLY A 12 4.82 -14.12 9.05
N THR A 13 4.78 -14.30 7.73
CA THR A 13 4.77 -13.19 6.75
C THR A 13 3.38 -12.76 6.32
N ARG A 14 2.32 -13.33 6.89
CA ARG A 14 0.91 -13.00 6.59
C ARG A 14 0.25 -12.29 7.76
N LEU A 15 -0.74 -11.46 7.46
CA LEU A 15 -1.62 -10.86 8.45
C LEU A 15 -3.02 -11.45 8.33
N LEU A 16 -3.59 -11.88 9.46
CA LEU A 16 -4.98 -12.26 9.59
C LEU A 16 -5.76 -11.09 10.19
N VAL A 17 -6.82 -10.68 9.51
CA VAL A 17 -7.74 -9.62 9.97
C VAL A 17 -9.10 -10.25 10.20
N ARG A 18 -9.51 -10.42 11.47
CA ARG A 18 -10.87 -10.85 11.80
C ARG A 18 -11.79 -9.65 11.80
N VAL A 19 -12.81 -9.71 10.96
CA VAL A 19 -13.85 -8.67 10.88
C VAL A 19 -15.12 -9.23 11.49
N THR A 20 -15.62 -8.59 12.54
CA THR A 20 -16.83 -8.98 13.25
C THR A 20 -17.81 -7.81 13.35
N GLY A 21 -19.11 -8.12 13.48
CA GLY A 21 -20.17 -7.12 13.54
C GLY A 21 -20.82 -6.82 12.19
N ASP A 22 -21.58 -5.75 12.08
CA ASP A 22 -22.41 -5.43 10.92
C ASP A 22 -21.73 -4.41 10.00
N LEU A 23 -21.47 -4.82 8.75
CA LEU A 23 -20.94 -3.93 7.72
C LEU A 23 -22.05 -3.06 7.14
N SER A 24 -21.89 -1.74 7.26
CA SER A 24 -22.74 -0.70 6.70
C SER A 24 -21.90 0.35 5.96
N VAL A 25 -22.54 1.24 5.23
CA VAL A 25 -21.83 2.37 4.57
C VAL A 25 -21.11 3.23 5.60
N SER A 26 -21.67 3.43 6.79
CA SER A 26 -21.04 4.21 7.86
C SER A 26 -19.84 3.52 8.51
N SER A 27 -19.79 2.18 8.55
CA SER A 27 -18.68 1.41 9.12
C SER A 27 -17.60 1.01 8.10
N ALA A 28 -17.90 1.06 6.80
CA ALA A 28 -16.95 0.73 5.73
C ALA A 28 -15.63 1.52 5.78
N PRO A 29 -15.60 2.83 6.13
CA PRO A 29 -14.34 3.55 6.29
C PRO A 29 -13.42 2.97 7.38
N GLN A 30 -13.99 2.45 8.48
CA GLN A 30 -13.22 1.81 9.55
C GLN A 30 -12.55 0.52 9.05
N VAL A 31 -13.29 -0.33 8.32
CA VAL A 31 -12.74 -1.54 7.70
C VAL A 31 -11.64 -1.18 6.71
N ARG A 32 -11.88 -0.21 5.83
CA ARG A 32 -10.89 0.27 4.88
C ARG A 32 -9.60 0.72 5.58
N MET A 33 -9.72 1.52 6.64
CA MET A 33 -8.56 2.03 7.39
C MET A 33 -7.76 0.90 8.04
N ALA A 34 -8.42 -0.09 8.62
CA ALA A 34 -7.76 -1.25 9.21
C ALA A 34 -6.99 -2.05 8.16
N LEU A 35 -7.60 -2.32 7.00
CA LEU A 35 -6.96 -3.05 5.91
C LEU A 35 -5.79 -2.27 5.30
N MET A 36 -5.92 -0.95 5.13
CA MET A 36 -4.83 -0.13 4.62
C MET A 36 -3.63 -0.13 5.57
N LYS A 37 -3.85 -0.11 6.90
CA LYS A 37 -2.77 -0.26 7.89
C LYS A 37 -2.05 -1.61 7.77
N CYS A 38 -2.78 -2.70 7.49
CA CYS A 38 -2.18 -4.00 7.24
C CYS A 38 -1.35 -4.02 5.96
N LEU A 39 -1.85 -3.44 4.88
CA LEU A 39 -1.18 -3.39 3.59
C LEU A 39 0.13 -2.58 3.62
N VAL A 40 0.18 -1.53 4.45
CA VAL A 40 1.39 -0.71 4.62
C VAL A 40 2.58 -1.52 5.17
N GLU A 41 2.33 -2.54 5.98
CA GLU A 41 3.37 -3.45 6.49
C GLU A 41 3.90 -4.40 5.40
N GLN A 42 3.31 -4.41 4.21
CA GLN A 42 3.70 -5.19 3.03
C GLN A 42 3.87 -6.68 3.32
N PRO A 43 2.88 -7.33 3.94
CA PRO A 43 2.92 -8.78 4.18
C PRO A 43 2.84 -9.55 2.85
N ASP A 44 3.17 -10.84 2.87
CA ASP A 44 3.01 -11.72 1.70
C ASP A 44 1.53 -11.87 1.29
N ALA A 45 0.60 -11.76 2.25
CA ALA A 45 -0.85 -11.68 2.03
C ALA A 45 -1.55 -11.08 3.24
N VAL A 46 -2.71 -10.47 3.01
CA VAL A 46 -3.68 -10.12 4.06
C VAL A 46 -4.87 -11.06 3.91
N VAL A 47 -5.10 -11.90 4.93
CA VAL A 47 -6.25 -12.81 5.00
C VAL A 47 -7.34 -12.16 5.83
N LEU A 48 -8.55 -12.06 5.28
CA LEU A 48 -9.71 -11.53 5.97
C LEU A 48 -10.62 -12.68 6.40
N ASP A 49 -10.74 -12.87 7.71
CA ASP A 49 -11.76 -13.74 8.29
C ASP A 49 -13.09 -12.97 8.39
N LEU A 50 -14.06 -13.39 7.62
CA LEU A 50 -15.38 -12.77 7.48
C LEU A 50 -16.50 -13.59 8.10
N ALA A 51 -16.17 -14.71 8.81
CA ALA A 51 -17.18 -15.60 9.41
C ALA A 51 -18.09 -14.89 10.41
N GLY A 52 -17.54 -13.92 11.16
CA GLY A 52 -18.27 -13.14 12.17
C GLY A 52 -18.89 -11.83 11.67
N MET A 53 -18.87 -11.58 10.34
CA MET A 53 -19.33 -10.31 9.77
C MET A 53 -20.66 -10.45 9.05
N GLY A 54 -21.69 -9.71 9.52
CA GLY A 54 -22.93 -9.48 8.80
C GLY A 54 -22.82 -8.33 7.81
N VAL A 55 -23.73 -8.27 6.85
CA VAL A 55 -23.85 -7.14 5.89
C VAL A 55 -25.25 -6.56 6.01
N SER A 56 -25.34 -5.37 6.58
CA SER A 56 -26.62 -4.66 6.69
C SER A 56 -26.96 -3.83 5.44
N GLU A 57 -25.95 -3.38 4.72
CA GLU A 57 -26.09 -2.61 3.50
C GLU A 57 -25.18 -3.20 2.39
N SER A 58 -25.77 -3.73 1.31
CA SER A 58 -25.00 -4.40 0.25
C SER A 58 -23.97 -3.49 -0.43
N ALA A 59 -24.24 -2.20 -0.55
CA ALA A 59 -23.31 -1.22 -1.12
C ALA A 59 -21.98 -1.13 -0.35
N ALA A 60 -22.01 -1.40 0.96
CA ALA A 60 -20.80 -1.36 1.80
C ALA A 60 -19.78 -2.44 1.44
N ALA A 61 -20.21 -3.57 0.85
CA ALA A 61 -19.32 -4.65 0.42
C ALA A 61 -18.30 -4.20 -0.65
N SER A 62 -18.57 -3.10 -1.35
CA SER A 62 -17.64 -2.49 -2.31
C SER A 62 -16.31 -2.06 -1.67
N VAL A 63 -16.23 -1.93 -0.34
CA VAL A 63 -15.00 -1.59 0.38
C VAL A 63 -13.89 -2.61 0.11
N PHE A 64 -14.22 -3.90 0.06
CA PHE A 64 -13.23 -4.96 -0.20
C PHE A 64 -12.66 -4.87 -1.61
N GLN A 65 -13.51 -4.60 -2.61
CA GLN A 65 -13.06 -4.40 -3.98
C GLN A 65 -12.20 -3.13 -4.12
N ALA A 66 -12.56 -2.05 -3.43
CA ALA A 66 -11.81 -0.81 -3.44
C ALA A 66 -10.41 -1.01 -2.82
N VAL A 67 -10.34 -1.70 -1.68
CA VAL A 67 -9.06 -2.02 -1.02
C VAL A 67 -8.23 -2.97 -1.89
N SER A 68 -8.83 -4.00 -2.48
CA SER A 68 -8.13 -4.94 -3.36
C SER A 68 -7.52 -4.24 -4.58
N ARG A 69 -8.26 -3.33 -5.23
CA ARG A 69 -7.72 -2.50 -6.32
C ARG A 69 -6.58 -1.61 -5.86
N GLN A 70 -6.71 -0.99 -4.70
CA GLN A 70 -5.63 -0.18 -4.13
C GLN A 70 -4.40 -1.03 -3.82
N ALA A 71 -4.58 -2.20 -3.21
CA ALA A 71 -3.52 -3.14 -2.89
C ALA A 71 -2.77 -3.64 -4.13
N ALA A 72 -3.48 -3.83 -5.24
CA ALA A 72 -2.89 -4.21 -6.53
C ALA A 72 -2.00 -3.10 -7.13
N VAL A 73 -2.34 -1.83 -6.88
CA VAL A 73 -1.51 -0.68 -7.31
C VAL A 73 -0.30 -0.54 -6.40
N TRP A 74 -0.53 -0.58 -5.11
CA TRP A 74 0.49 -0.53 -4.06
C TRP A 74 -0.10 -1.12 -2.76
N PRO A 75 0.61 -1.99 -2.05
CA PRO A 75 1.99 -2.49 -2.25
C PRO A 75 2.13 -3.72 -3.17
N GLY A 76 1.08 -4.18 -3.82
CA GLY A 76 1.05 -5.43 -4.58
C GLY A 76 0.73 -6.66 -3.73
N THR A 77 0.29 -6.45 -2.49
CA THR A 77 -0.09 -7.52 -1.54
C THR A 77 -1.48 -8.06 -1.86
N PRO A 78 -1.65 -9.39 -2.03
CA PRO A 78 -2.96 -9.99 -2.26
C PRO A 78 -3.85 -9.91 -1.02
N LEU A 79 -5.14 -9.64 -1.27
CA LEU A 79 -6.21 -9.70 -0.28
C LEU A 79 -6.97 -11.03 -0.47
N LEU A 80 -6.95 -11.90 0.54
CA LEU A 80 -7.60 -13.21 0.53
C LEU A 80 -8.80 -13.17 1.46
N LEU A 81 -9.98 -13.53 0.96
CA LEU A 81 -11.22 -13.54 1.75
C LEU A 81 -11.49 -14.95 2.25
N ALA A 82 -11.71 -15.11 3.53
CA ALA A 82 -11.97 -16.40 4.17
C ALA A 82 -13.36 -16.43 4.82
N ALA A 83 -14.05 -17.56 4.66
CA ALA A 83 -15.33 -17.87 5.27
C ALA A 83 -16.40 -16.77 5.17
N PRO A 84 -16.60 -16.09 4.02
CA PRO A 84 -17.64 -15.09 3.91
C PRO A 84 -19.01 -15.75 3.98
N LEU A 85 -19.98 -15.12 4.67
CA LEU A 85 -21.35 -15.59 4.66
C LEU A 85 -21.91 -15.64 3.22
N PRO A 86 -22.86 -16.54 2.90
CA PRO A 86 -23.36 -16.72 1.52
C PRO A 86 -23.89 -15.45 0.85
N ALA A 87 -24.46 -14.53 1.63
CA ALA A 87 -24.92 -13.24 1.12
C ALA A 87 -23.75 -12.38 0.62
N LEU A 88 -22.65 -12.34 1.35
CA LEU A 88 -21.44 -11.60 0.98
C LEU A 88 -20.71 -12.27 -0.20
N SER A 89 -20.62 -13.61 -0.20
CA SER A 89 -20.02 -14.36 -1.33
C SER A 89 -20.70 -14.03 -2.66
N ARG A 90 -22.03 -13.93 -2.67
CA ARG A 90 -22.78 -13.53 -3.86
C ARG A 90 -22.50 -12.10 -4.31
N LEU A 91 -22.34 -11.16 -3.37
CA LEU A 91 -22.02 -9.77 -3.67
C LEU A 91 -20.60 -9.62 -4.25
N LEU A 92 -19.65 -10.42 -3.75
CA LEU A 92 -18.26 -10.39 -4.19
C LEU A 92 -18.01 -11.17 -5.49
N GLY A 93 -18.81 -12.21 -5.75
CA GLY A 93 -18.69 -13.07 -6.95
C GLY A 93 -19.31 -12.48 -8.22
N GLY A 94 -20.16 -11.45 -8.10
CA GLY A 94 -20.93 -10.87 -9.22
C GLY A 94 -20.26 -9.75 -10.01
N GLY A 95 -19.05 -9.34 -9.66
CA GLY A 95 -18.38 -8.16 -10.23
C GLY A 95 -17.22 -8.48 -11.15
N GLY A 96 -17.38 -8.17 -12.41
CA GLY A 96 -16.40 -8.43 -13.50
C GLY A 96 -15.18 -7.53 -13.56
N HIS A 97 -14.41 -7.34 -12.49
CA HIS A 97 -13.07 -6.73 -12.55
C HIS A 97 -12.23 -7.23 -11.36
N GLY A 98 -11.41 -8.25 -11.60
CA GLY A 98 -10.48 -8.78 -10.63
C GLY A 98 -11.17 -9.65 -9.57
N ARG A 99 -11.26 -10.97 -9.82
CA ARG A 99 -11.76 -11.95 -8.84
C ARG A 99 -10.89 -11.88 -7.59
N MET A 100 -11.45 -11.42 -6.49
CA MET A 100 -10.82 -11.63 -5.18
C MET A 100 -10.81 -13.14 -4.90
N ALA A 101 -9.68 -13.63 -4.37
CA ALA A 101 -9.60 -15.02 -3.98
C ALA A 101 -10.45 -15.23 -2.71
N VAL A 102 -11.45 -16.10 -2.82
CA VAL A 102 -12.37 -16.44 -1.74
C VAL A 102 -12.14 -17.89 -1.36
N PHE A 103 -12.03 -18.15 -0.07
CA PHE A 103 -11.77 -19.46 0.53
C PHE A 103 -12.87 -19.83 1.52
N ASP A 104 -13.16 -21.10 1.65
CA ASP A 104 -14.21 -21.60 2.54
C ASP A 104 -13.83 -21.50 4.03
N SER A 105 -12.54 -21.42 4.34
CA SER A 105 -12.03 -21.28 5.70
C SER A 105 -10.77 -20.42 5.79
N VAL A 106 -10.45 -19.97 7.00
CA VAL A 106 -9.20 -19.27 7.31
C VAL A 106 -8.00 -20.15 7.05
N GLU A 107 -8.07 -21.45 7.42
CA GLU A 107 -7.00 -22.42 7.22
C GLU A 107 -6.68 -22.58 5.73
N ALA A 108 -7.71 -22.68 4.89
CA ALA A 108 -7.54 -22.77 3.44
C ALA A 108 -6.88 -21.51 2.87
N ALA A 109 -7.30 -20.32 3.30
CA ALA A 109 -6.71 -19.06 2.90
C ALA A 109 -5.26 -18.90 3.39
N MET A 110 -4.99 -19.31 4.63
CA MET A 110 -3.64 -19.28 5.22
C MET A 110 -2.69 -20.27 4.56
N SER A 111 -3.21 -21.40 4.08
CA SER A 111 -2.45 -22.45 3.38
C SER A 111 -2.33 -22.19 1.89
N ALA A 112 -3.05 -21.23 1.34
CA ALA A 112 -2.97 -20.88 -0.08
C ALA A 112 -1.50 -20.59 -0.45
N PRO A 113 -1.03 -21.05 -1.61
CA PRO A 113 0.34 -20.74 -2.03
C PRO A 113 0.54 -19.21 -2.01
N PRO A 114 1.70 -18.74 -1.52
CA PRO A 114 2.00 -17.32 -1.61
C PRO A 114 1.93 -16.92 -3.08
N GLY A 115 1.32 -15.78 -3.35
CA GLY A 115 1.37 -15.18 -4.68
C GLY A 115 2.83 -15.07 -5.15
N PRO A 116 3.08 -14.96 -6.44
CA PRO A 116 4.44 -14.80 -6.94
C PRO A 116 5.10 -13.64 -6.19
N ARG A 117 6.21 -13.93 -5.50
CA ARG A 117 6.98 -12.87 -4.83
C ARG A 117 7.46 -11.90 -5.88
N LEU A 118 7.01 -10.67 -5.76
CA LEU A 118 7.47 -9.62 -6.66
C LEU A 118 8.94 -9.34 -6.40
N PRO A 119 9.77 -9.22 -7.45
CA PRO A 119 11.14 -8.78 -7.29
C PRO A 119 11.19 -7.45 -6.51
N ALA A 120 11.96 -7.41 -5.45
CA ALA A 120 12.05 -6.23 -4.62
C ALA A 120 13.50 -5.97 -4.17
N VAL A 121 13.80 -4.69 -3.94
CA VAL A 121 15.05 -4.19 -3.36
C VAL A 121 14.67 -3.26 -2.25
N SER A 122 15.31 -3.42 -1.08
CA SER A 122 15.13 -2.52 0.04
C SER A 122 16.48 -2.05 0.57
N ASP A 123 16.54 -0.81 0.98
CA ASP A 123 17.70 -0.22 1.63
C ASP A 123 17.28 0.66 2.80
N MET A 124 17.99 0.53 3.92
CA MET A 124 17.79 1.36 5.10
C MET A 124 18.84 2.46 5.15
N MET A 125 18.42 3.68 5.45
CA MET A 125 19.26 4.87 5.40
C MET A 125 19.11 5.69 6.68
N LEU A 126 20.23 6.29 7.09
CA LEU A 126 20.23 7.36 8.08
C LEU A 126 19.73 8.67 7.43
N PRO A 127 19.12 9.58 8.21
CA PRO A 127 18.64 10.87 7.72
C PRO A 127 19.79 11.88 7.55
N VAL A 128 20.68 11.60 6.62
CA VAL A 128 21.87 12.42 6.32
C VAL A 128 21.83 12.96 4.90
N SER A 129 22.57 14.01 4.60
CA SER A 129 22.59 14.67 3.29
C SER A 129 22.98 13.75 2.13
N GLY A 130 23.67 12.65 2.39
CA GLY A 130 24.01 11.64 1.38
C GLY A 130 22.91 10.66 1.02
N ALA A 131 21.82 10.58 1.81
CA ALA A 131 20.75 9.61 1.60
C ALA A 131 20.04 9.75 0.24
N PRO A 132 19.72 10.95 -0.28
CA PRO A 132 19.09 11.10 -1.59
C PRO A 132 19.97 10.57 -2.72
N ARG A 133 21.28 10.81 -2.68
CA ARG A 133 22.22 10.25 -3.66
C ARG A 133 22.22 8.71 -3.60
N ARG A 134 22.29 8.14 -2.40
CA ARG A 134 22.23 6.69 -2.19
C ARG A 134 20.92 6.11 -2.75
N ALA A 135 19.81 6.80 -2.57
CA ALA A 135 18.53 6.39 -3.13
C ALA A 135 18.57 6.30 -4.67
N ARG A 136 19.17 7.28 -5.35
CA ARG A 136 19.36 7.24 -6.81
C ARG A 136 20.23 6.06 -7.24
N ASP A 137 21.31 5.75 -6.49
CA ASP A 137 22.17 4.62 -6.79
C ASP A 137 21.45 3.28 -6.64
N VAL A 138 20.60 3.14 -5.59
CA VAL A 138 19.74 1.96 -5.39
C VAL A 138 18.74 1.80 -6.54
N VAL A 139 18.11 2.91 -6.97
CA VAL A 139 17.18 2.91 -8.12
C VAL A 139 17.90 2.49 -9.39
N ALA A 140 19.06 3.07 -9.67
CA ALA A 140 19.82 2.74 -10.88
C ALA A 140 20.20 1.25 -10.92
N GLY A 141 20.68 0.72 -9.79
CA GLY A 141 21.00 -0.70 -9.66
C GLY A 141 19.77 -1.62 -9.81
N ALA A 142 18.60 -1.21 -9.30
CA ALA A 142 17.37 -1.97 -9.46
C ALA A 142 16.86 -1.93 -10.90
N CYS A 143 16.83 -0.75 -11.52
CA CYS A 143 16.41 -0.58 -12.91
C CYS A 143 17.30 -1.40 -13.87
N GLY A 144 18.63 -1.38 -13.69
CA GLY A 144 19.53 -2.20 -14.49
C GLY A 144 19.27 -3.71 -14.34
N ARG A 145 19.04 -4.19 -13.10
CA ARG A 145 18.72 -5.62 -12.88
C ARG A 145 17.38 -6.05 -13.48
N TRP A 146 16.44 -5.14 -13.62
CA TRP A 146 15.08 -5.43 -14.10
C TRP A 146 14.84 -5.00 -15.55
N SER A 147 15.91 -4.58 -16.28
CA SER A 147 15.83 -4.08 -17.67
C SER A 147 14.83 -2.93 -17.82
N LEU A 148 14.94 -1.95 -16.92
CA LEU A 148 14.10 -0.74 -16.84
C LEU A 148 14.94 0.53 -16.94
N GLU A 149 16.01 0.53 -17.73
CA GLU A 149 16.96 1.64 -17.87
C GLU A 149 16.25 2.95 -18.27
N HIS A 150 15.19 2.84 -19.07
CA HIS A 150 14.36 3.97 -19.49
C HIS A 150 13.61 4.66 -18.34
N LEU A 151 13.41 3.96 -17.22
CA LEU A 151 12.77 4.53 -16.02
C LEU A 151 13.78 5.11 -15.01
N THR A 152 15.09 4.83 -15.18
CA THR A 152 16.12 5.19 -14.20
C THR A 152 16.08 6.67 -13.81
N GLY A 153 15.97 7.56 -14.79
CA GLY A 153 15.94 9.00 -14.55
C GLY A 153 14.70 9.43 -13.75
N ARG A 154 13.51 9.00 -14.20
CA ARG A 154 12.24 9.35 -13.52
C ARG A 154 12.15 8.75 -12.12
N ALA A 155 12.45 7.47 -11.99
CA ALA A 155 12.43 6.77 -10.71
C ALA A 155 13.48 7.35 -9.74
N GLY A 156 14.66 7.70 -10.25
CA GLY A 156 15.74 8.33 -9.48
C GLY A 156 15.32 9.68 -8.91
N LEU A 157 14.67 10.54 -9.71
CA LEU A 157 14.16 11.83 -9.24
C LEU A 157 13.06 11.65 -8.19
N ILE A 158 12.10 10.74 -8.41
CA ILE A 158 11.05 10.45 -7.41
C ILE A 158 11.67 9.96 -6.11
N ALA A 159 12.63 9.03 -6.15
CA ALA A 159 13.30 8.53 -4.96
C ALA A 159 14.07 9.61 -4.23
N ASP A 160 14.76 10.50 -4.97
CA ASP A 160 15.48 11.65 -4.44
C ASP A 160 14.56 12.55 -3.63
N GLU A 161 13.42 12.92 -4.22
CA GLU A 161 12.44 13.80 -3.58
C GLU A 161 11.79 13.18 -2.34
N LEU A 162 11.37 11.90 -2.43
CA LEU A 162 10.76 11.20 -1.30
C LEU A 162 11.75 11.03 -0.15
N VAL A 163 13.02 10.71 -0.44
CA VAL A 163 14.07 10.57 0.56
C VAL A 163 14.48 11.94 1.12
N THR A 164 14.59 12.97 0.30
CA THR A 164 14.86 14.34 0.76
C THR A 164 13.77 14.81 1.73
N ASN A 165 12.50 14.57 1.41
CA ASN A 165 11.38 14.89 2.30
C ASN A 165 11.49 14.16 3.65
N ALA A 166 11.86 12.88 3.64
CA ALA A 166 12.07 12.12 4.87
C ALA A 166 13.27 12.65 5.69
N VAL A 167 14.38 13.00 5.04
CA VAL A 167 15.58 13.56 5.70
C VAL A 167 15.26 14.91 6.34
N VAL A 168 14.57 15.79 5.62
CA VAL A 168 14.32 17.17 6.07
C VAL A 168 13.22 17.22 7.14
N HIS A 169 12.12 16.51 6.93
CA HIS A 169 10.92 16.64 7.75
C HIS A 169 10.82 15.56 8.84
N ALA A 170 11.17 14.31 8.56
CA ALA A 170 11.07 13.26 9.56
C ALA A 170 12.29 13.19 10.47
N ARG A 171 13.50 13.33 9.93
CA ARG A 171 14.77 13.26 10.67
C ARG A 171 14.94 11.95 11.46
N THR A 172 14.38 10.88 10.96
CA THR A 172 14.42 9.53 11.53
C THR A 172 15.10 8.57 10.57
N MET A 173 15.44 7.39 11.04
CA MET A 173 15.76 6.26 10.15
C MET A 173 14.66 6.14 9.08
N LEU A 174 15.07 5.92 7.86
CA LEU A 174 14.16 5.74 6.73
C LEU A 174 14.50 4.49 5.94
N SER A 175 13.53 3.94 5.24
CA SER A 175 13.76 2.83 4.31
C SER A 175 13.19 3.15 2.95
N LEU A 176 13.97 2.89 1.90
CA LEU A 176 13.52 2.89 0.51
C LEU A 176 13.25 1.46 0.09
N ARG A 177 12.08 1.19 -0.47
CA ARG A 177 11.73 -0.08 -1.09
C ARG A 177 11.29 0.13 -2.53
N LEU A 178 11.88 -0.65 -3.43
CA LEU A 178 11.49 -0.77 -4.82
C LEU A 178 10.87 -2.13 -5.03
N THR A 179 9.76 -2.21 -5.75
CA THR A 179 9.10 -3.47 -6.08
C THR A 179 8.67 -3.46 -7.53
N LEU A 180 8.99 -4.54 -8.25
CA LEU A 180 8.60 -4.71 -9.65
C LEU A 180 7.31 -5.50 -9.73
N SER A 181 6.20 -4.85 -10.08
CA SER A 181 4.94 -5.52 -10.41
C SER A 181 4.84 -5.84 -11.90
N GLY A 182 3.79 -6.57 -12.30
CA GLY A 182 3.55 -6.88 -13.72
C GLY A 182 3.50 -5.65 -14.62
N CYS A 183 2.91 -4.56 -14.15
CA CYS A 183 2.66 -3.33 -14.94
C CYS A 183 3.40 -2.10 -14.46
N HIS A 184 3.97 -2.11 -13.24
CA HIS A 184 4.53 -0.92 -12.60
C HIS A 184 5.83 -1.20 -11.86
N LEU A 185 6.70 -0.20 -11.83
CA LEU A 185 7.74 -0.05 -10.81
C LEU A 185 7.15 0.76 -9.65
N LEU A 186 7.18 0.18 -8.45
CA LEU A 186 6.69 0.79 -7.23
C LEU A 186 7.88 1.27 -6.40
N LEU A 187 7.78 2.49 -5.89
CA LEU A 187 8.72 3.07 -4.96
C LEU A 187 7.98 3.40 -3.66
N ALA A 188 8.57 3.11 -2.53
CA ALA A 188 8.02 3.44 -1.22
C ALA A 188 9.14 3.89 -0.28
N VAL A 189 8.94 5.02 0.40
CA VAL A 189 9.83 5.51 1.46
C VAL A 189 9.03 5.52 2.76
N ARG A 190 9.54 4.78 3.78
CA ARG A 190 8.99 4.77 5.13
C ARG A 190 9.88 5.62 6.02
N ASP A 191 9.28 6.44 6.84
CA ASP A 191 9.93 7.26 7.86
C ASP A 191 9.13 7.28 9.17
N GLY A 192 9.71 7.80 10.24
CA GLY A 192 9.11 7.85 11.57
C GLY A 192 8.26 9.08 11.86
N SER A 193 7.91 9.92 10.86
CA SER A 193 7.06 11.09 11.08
C SER A 193 5.60 10.79 10.76
N ALA A 194 4.70 11.13 11.68
CA ALA A 194 3.25 11.03 11.45
C ALA A 194 2.69 12.17 10.58
N GLU A 195 3.51 13.14 10.20
CA GLU A 195 3.08 14.29 9.40
C GLU A 195 2.74 13.86 7.97
N VAL A 196 1.50 14.12 7.56
CA VAL A 196 1.01 13.74 6.22
C VAL A 196 1.56 14.74 5.19
N PRO A 197 2.27 14.26 4.15
CA PRO A 197 2.75 15.12 3.08
C PRO A 197 1.56 15.73 2.32
N ARG A 198 1.61 17.01 2.06
CA ARG A 198 0.56 17.74 1.34
C ARG A 198 1.14 18.42 0.10
N LEU A 199 0.40 18.32 -1.01
CA LEU A 199 0.71 19.16 -2.16
C LEU A 199 0.50 20.63 -1.80
N PRO A 200 1.43 21.53 -2.16
CA PRO A 200 1.17 22.96 -2.06
C PRO A 200 -0.04 23.31 -2.92
N GLY A 201 -0.92 24.16 -2.38
CA GLY A 201 -2.08 24.65 -3.14
C GLY A 201 -1.66 25.44 -4.38
N PRO A 202 -2.53 25.54 -5.41
CA PRO A 202 -2.23 26.24 -6.66
C PRO A 202 -1.93 27.75 -6.49
N ALA A 203 -2.26 28.31 -5.34
CA ALA A 203 -2.00 29.72 -5.01
C ALA A 203 -0.80 29.92 -4.07
N SER A 204 0.01 28.88 -3.80
CA SER A 204 1.18 29.04 -2.96
C SER A 204 2.25 29.85 -3.71
N THR A 205 2.37 31.13 -3.36
CA THR A 205 3.47 32.01 -3.78
C THR A 205 4.71 31.87 -2.89
N ASP A 206 4.68 30.92 -1.95
CA ASP A 206 5.79 30.66 -1.05
C ASP A 206 6.96 30.08 -1.86
N PRO A 207 8.11 30.78 -1.95
CA PRO A 207 9.28 30.29 -2.66
C PRO A 207 9.88 29.05 -1.99
N ASP A 208 9.59 28.81 -0.70
CA ASP A 208 10.05 27.67 0.09
C ASP A 208 9.02 26.52 0.12
N ALA A 209 7.90 26.66 -0.61
CA ALA A 209 6.91 25.58 -0.72
C ALA A 209 7.56 24.30 -1.27
N PRO A 210 7.32 23.12 -0.68
CA PRO A 210 7.96 21.88 -1.08
C PRO A 210 7.55 21.48 -2.50
N ARG A 211 8.35 21.89 -3.48
CA ARG A 211 8.14 21.61 -4.92
C ARG A 211 8.36 20.14 -5.25
N GLY A 212 9.03 19.39 -4.38
CA GLY A 212 9.37 17.99 -4.58
C GLY A 212 8.15 17.08 -4.79
N LEU A 213 7.08 17.30 -3.99
CA LEU A 213 5.84 16.54 -4.18
C LEU A 213 5.10 16.88 -5.48
N LEU A 214 5.21 18.09 -5.98
CA LEU A 214 4.68 18.45 -7.32
C LEU A 214 5.42 17.69 -8.42
N LEU A 215 6.73 17.50 -8.26
CA LEU A 215 7.53 16.71 -9.18
C LEU A 215 7.13 15.23 -9.10
N VAL A 216 6.94 14.68 -7.88
CA VAL A 216 6.44 13.32 -7.68
C VAL A 216 5.07 13.14 -8.35
N ASP A 217 4.15 14.07 -8.15
CA ASP A 217 2.81 14.04 -8.76
C ASP A 217 2.87 14.06 -10.29
N ALA A 218 3.68 14.95 -10.86
CA ALA A 218 3.83 15.09 -12.32
C ALA A 218 4.53 13.88 -12.97
N MET A 219 5.42 13.19 -12.24
CA MET A 219 6.24 12.12 -12.79
C MET A 219 5.71 10.71 -12.50
N SER A 220 4.82 10.54 -11.53
CA SER A 220 4.24 9.23 -11.20
C SER A 220 2.89 9.01 -11.88
N ALA A 221 2.52 7.76 -12.13
CA ALA A 221 1.16 7.42 -12.53
C ALA A 221 0.18 7.61 -11.37
N ARG A 222 0.64 7.27 -10.17
CA ARG A 222 -0.06 7.49 -8.90
C ARG A 222 0.95 7.62 -7.79
N TRP A 223 0.60 8.39 -6.78
CA TRP A 223 1.33 8.45 -5.52
C TRP A 223 0.36 8.62 -4.35
N GLY A 224 0.85 8.45 -3.14
CA GLY A 224 0.07 8.64 -1.95
C GLY A 224 0.88 8.44 -0.67
N SER A 225 0.23 8.66 0.46
CA SER A 225 0.81 8.44 1.78
C SER A 225 -0.16 7.67 2.66
N HIS A 226 0.39 6.80 3.49
CA HIS A 226 -0.37 6.05 4.49
C HIS A 226 0.35 6.12 5.85
N PRO A 227 -0.39 6.35 6.95
CA PRO A 227 0.18 6.27 8.28
C PRO A 227 0.55 4.83 8.62
N THR A 228 1.65 4.66 9.32
CA THR A 228 2.08 3.40 9.96
C THR A 228 1.90 3.48 11.47
N ARG A 229 2.28 2.42 12.20
CA ARG A 229 2.28 2.44 13.66
C ARG A 229 3.27 3.47 14.23
N ASP A 230 4.39 3.66 13.57
CA ASP A 230 5.57 4.41 14.02
C ASP A 230 5.96 5.57 13.08
N GLY A 231 5.07 5.95 12.15
CA GLY A 231 5.33 7.03 11.20
C GLY A 231 4.43 6.99 9.99
N LYS A 232 5.01 7.04 8.79
CA LYS A 232 4.27 6.96 7.51
C LYS A 232 5.07 6.24 6.43
N VAL A 233 4.36 5.83 5.38
CA VAL A 233 4.95 5.46 4.08
C VAL A 233 4.42 6.41 3.02
N VAL A 234 5.32 6.99 2.24
CA VAL A 234 5.01 7.72 1.00
C VAL A 234 5.44 6.86 -0.18
N TRP A 235 4.54 6.64 -1.13
CA TRP A 235 4.78 5.75 -2.26
C TRP A 235 4.43 6.41 -3.58
N ALA A 236 5.06 5.93 -4.65
CA ALA A 236 4.78 6.32 -6.03
C ALA A 236 4.87 5.11 -6.95
N THR A 237 4.16 5.16 -8.07
CA THR A 237 4.17 4.12 -9.10
C THR A 237 4.52 4.70 -10.46
N LEU A 238 5.33 3.97 -11.22
CA LEU A 238 5.70 4.29 -12.60
C LEU A 238 5.26 3.13 -13.51
N PRO A 239 4.56 3.39 -14.63
CA PRO A 239 4.29 2.37 -15.63
C PRO A 239 5.61 1.81 -16.18
N ARG A 240 5.62 0.52 -16.50
CA ARG A 240 6.80 -0.14 -17.10
C ARG A 240 6.96 0.13 -18.60
N SER A 241 5.89 0.50 -19.25
CA SER A 241 5.80 0.85 -20.68
C SER A 241 5.28 2.27 -20.84
#